data_e56fb66f8b9eb45a5a37044bb02a7a05
#
_entry.id   e56fb66f8b9eb45a5a37044bb02a7a05
#
_cell.length_a   1.000
_cell.length_b   1.000
_cell.length_c   1.000
_cell.angle_alpha   90.00
_cell.angle_beta   90.00
_cell.angle_gamma   90.00
#
_symmetry.space_group_name_H-M   'P 1'
#
loop_
_entity.id
_entity.type
_entity.pdbx_description
1 polymer ?
#
loop_
_entity_poly.entity_id
_entity_poly.type
_entity_poly.pdbx_seq_one_letter_code
_entity_poly.pdbx_strand_id
1 'polypeptide(L)'
;MMHKPLFAAALALLPLAAQAQTAALPTDPAADWSVATSEHRIAVEGGKVWVRVNGVIGQGETPVILIHGGPGGTHLGFGTLLSLADQRPVILYDQLDSGMSDHPGDPANWKPARFVAELEAIRKALGVERWHVIGHSWGSALALEYAAAYPEHTASAVLSGTFLSTSHWITGTNLLIRDLPDDVAATIRACEGPTPPAIEVCEPATAAFYDAYNGRPDRPAPTSVMLAYRQRYGGKGFNPELYNTMWGPTEFRASGSLAGYDVSGLLARVDGAKVMFVIGQYDEARIDTVQDFLALTPGAELAVVPGGSHAFIAERPEVAEAIFRDWMNRKDAAAPGH
;
A
#
# COMPACT_ATOMS: atom_id res chain seq x y z
N MET A 1 77.79 -4.91 15.52
CA MET A 1 76.75 -4.92 14.42
C MET A 1 75.42 -4.93 15.11
N MET A 2 74.76 -3.76 15.09
CA MET A 2 73.48 -3.51 15.80
C MET A 2 72.32 -3.66 14.82
N HIS A 3 71.40 -4.60 15.06
CA HIS A 3 70.18 -4.75 14.33
C HIS A 3 69.07 -3.81 14.90
N LYS A 4 68.51 -2.91 14.09
CA LYS A 4 67.36 -2.09 14.41
C LYS A 4 66.09 -2.85 14.00
N PRO A 5 65.04 -2.90 14.83
CA PRO A 5 63.75 -3.42 14.40
C PRO A 5 62.96 -2.36 13.66
N LEU A 6 62.38 -2.76 12.52
CA LEU A 6 61.36 -1.99 11.81
C LEU A 6 60.01 -2.09 12.55
N PHE A 7 59.45 -0.96 12.96
CA PHE A 7 58.06 -0.84 13.40
C PHE A 7 57.18 -0.69 12.17
N ALA A 8 56.33 -1.66 11.91
CA ALA A 8 55.26 -1.54 10.96
C ALA A 8 54.05 -0.88 11.65
N ALA A 9 53.69 0.32 11.23
CA ALA A 9 52.49 1.01 11.68
C ALA A 9 51.26 0.44 10.92
N ALA A 10 50.41 -0.27 11.64
CA ALA A 10 49.13 -0.71 11.12
C ALA A 10 48.15 0.49 11.13
N LEU A 11 47.77 0.95 9.94
CA LEU A 11 46.70 1.94 9.76
C LEU A 11 45.36 1.25 9.98
N ALA A 12 44.69 1.49 11.10
CA ALA A 12 43.35 1.06 11.36
C ALA A 12 42.35 1.95 10.55
N LEU A 13 41.78 1.38 9.50
CA LEU A 13 40.63 1.98 8.79
C LEU A 13 39.41 1.83 9.68
N LEU A 14 39.01 2.89 10.33
CA LEU A 14 37.69 3.01 10.99
C LEU A 14 36.62 3.14 9.90
N PRO A 15 35.52 2.37 9.97
CA PRO A 15 34.41 2.58 9.06
C PRO A 15 33.77 3.93 9.35
N LEU A 16 33.68 4.80 8.35
CA LEU A 16 32.80 5.98 8.38
C LEU A 16 31.37 5.50 8.48
N ALA A 17 30.81 5.49 9.68
CA ALA A 17 29.37 5.40 9.87
C ALA A 17 28.75 6.67 9.25
N ALA A 18 27.97 6.51 8.19
CA ALA A 18 27.15 7.57 7.65
C ALA A 18 26.18 8.01 8.74
N GLN A 19 26.42 9.19 9.32
CA GLN A 19 25.49 9.82 10.26
C GLN A 19 24.24 10.20 9.47
N ALA A 20 23.15 9.44 9.66
CA ALA A 20 21.82 9.85 9.26
C ALA A 20 21.52 11.15 10.04
N GLN A 21 21.33 12.25 9.34
CA GLN A 21 20.83 13.48 9.94
C GLN A 21 19.40 13.20 10.42
N THR A 22 19.23 13.00 11.71
CA THR A 22 17.91 12.90 12.36
C THR A 22 17.32 14.30 12.46
N ALA A 23 16.44 14.66 11.53
CA ALA A 23 15.61 15.84 11.71
C ALA A 23 14.61 15.56 12.85
N ALA A 24 14.47 16.51 13.77
CA ALA A 24 13.46 16.43 14.82
C ALA A 24 12.05 16.35 14.19
N LEU A 25 11.14 15.57 14.80
CA LEU A 25 9.75 15.51 14.40
C LEU A 25 9.14 16.92 14.46
N PRO A 26 8.43 17.37 13.41
CA PRO A 26 7.63 18.57 13.50
C PRO A 26 6.51 18.32 14.53
N THR A 27 6.44 19.13 15.57
CA THR A 27 5.39 19.11 16.60
C THR A 27 4.21 20.01 16.24
N ASP A 28 4.26 20.68 15.09
CA ASP A 28 3.27 21.61 14.60
C ASP A 28 2.28 20.90 13.66
N PRO A 29 0.94 21.01 13.87
CA PRO A 29 -0.07 20.52 12.92
C PRO A 29 0.06 21.11 11.51
N ALA A 30 0.73 22.26 11.35
CA ALA A 30 1.09 22.85 10.07
C ALA A 30 2.42 22.33 9.51
N ALA A 31 3.01 21.32 10.13
CA ALA A 31 4.28 20.75 9.72
C ALA A 31 4.26 20.26 8.28
N ASP A 32 5.32 20.57 7.56
CA ASP A 32 5.51 20.14 6.18
C ASP A 32 5.89 18.65 6.13
N TRP A 33 4.89 17.76 6.15
CA TRP A 33 5.06 16.32 6.00
C TRP A 33 5.63 15.90 4.64
N SER A 34 5.81 16.87 3.71
CA SER A 34 6.49 16.60 2.45
C SER A 34 7.97 16.27 2.64
N VAL A 35 8.55 16.64 3.79
CA VAL A 35 9.95 16.35 4.14
C VAL A 35 10.02 15.07 4.95
N ALA A 36 10.70 14.05 4.42
CA ALA A 36 10.98 12.80 5.15
C ALA A 36 11.93 13.06 6.31
N THR A 37 11.74 12.31 7.42
CA THR A 37 12.76 12.24 8.48
C THR A 37 13.98 11.46 7.99
N SER A 38 13.77 10.39 7.22
CA SER A 38 14.84 9.65 6.55
C SER A 38 14.32 8.98 5.27
N GLU A 39 15.25 8.77 4.32
CA GLU A 39 15.02 8.01 3.10
C GLU A 39 16.07 6.91 2.97
N HIS A 40 15.66 5.75 2.47
CA HIS A 40 16.51 4.57 2.38
C HIS A 40 16.37 3.92 1.00
N ARG A 41 17.42 3.18 0.60
CA ARG A 41 17.45 2.24 -0.52
C ARG A 41 17.75 0.87 0.03
N ILE A 42 16.72 0.07 0.25
CA ILE A 42 16.83 -1.23 0.92
C ILE A 42 16.93 -2.33 -0.14
N ALA A 43 17.96 -3.17 0.00
CA ALA A 43 18.18 -4.29 -0.91
C ALA A 43 17.09 -5.37 -0.71
N VAL A 44 16.53 -5.80 -1.82
CA VAL A 44 15.56 -6.89 -1.93
C VAL A 44 15.95 -7.81 -3.09
N GLU A 45 15.30 -8.95 -3.24
CA GLU A 45 15.50 -9.78 -4.42
C GLU A 45 15.13 -8.98 -5.69
N GLY A 46 16.05 -8.93 -6.65
CA GLY A 46 15.89 -8.23 -7.91
C GLY A 46 16.32 -6.77 -7.94
N GLY A 47 16.61 -6.11 -6.79
CA GLY A 47 17.03 -4.69 -6.80
C GLY A 47 16.98 -4.04 -5.44
N LYS A 48 16.69 -2.73 -5.42
CA LYS A 48 16.50 -1.95 -4.20
C LYS A 48 15.17 -1.23 -4.23
N VAL A 49 14.43 -1.33 -3.13
CA VAL A 49 13.21 -0.54 -2.92
C VAL A 49 13.54 0.78 -2.26
N TRP A 50 12.84 1.84 -2.66
CA TRP A 50 12.86 3.12 -1.99
C TRP A 50 11.89 3.10 -0.81
N VAL A 51 12.37 3.56 0.33
CA VAL A 51 11.61 3.63 1.57
C VAL A 51 11.78 5.01 2.18
N ARG A 52 10.69 5.56 2.66
CA ARG A 52 10.60 6.84 3.34
C ARG A 52 10.03 6.65 4.73
N VAL A 53 10.64 7.30 5.71
CA VAL A 53 10.15 7.33 7.08
C VAL A 53 9.85 8.78 7.48
N ASN A 54 8.65 9.03 7.98
CA ASN A 54 8.28 10.22 8.72
C ASN A 54 8.14 9.82 10.19
N GLY A 55 8.89 10.47 11.06
CA GLY A 55 9.04 10.07 12.46
C GLY A 55 10.35 9.33 12.72
N VAL A 56 10.62 8.99 13.97
CA VAL A 56 11.85 8.32 14.40
C VAL A 56 11.51 6.91 14.88
N ILE A 57 12.07 5.88 14.25
CA ILE A 57 11.86 4.49 14.67
C ILE A 57 12.33 4.33 16.13
N GLY A 58 11.48 3.70 16.95
CA GLY A 58 11.70 3.53 18.39
C GLY A 58 11.25 4.72 19.25
N GLN A 59 10.62 5.73 18.65
CA GLN A 59 9.96 6.82 19.36
C GLN A 59 8.48 6.88 19.01
N GLY A 60 7.65 7.31 19.96
CA GLY A 60 6.19 7.33 19.81
C GLY A 60 5.58 5.93 19.86
N GLU A 61 4.39 5.81 19.30
CA GLU A 61 3.61 4.58 19.24
C GLU A 61 4.18 3.57 18.21
N THR A 62 3.61 2.38 18.16
CA THR A 62 3.99 1.34 17.19
C THR A 62 4.02 1.90 15.76
N PRO A 63 5.12 1.73 14.99
CA PRO A 63 5.20 2.20 13.61
C PRO A 63 4.11 1.63 12.70
N VAL A 64 3.80 2.34 11.61
CA VAL A 64 2.91 1.86 10.56
C VAL A 64 3.62 1.83 9.21
N ILE A 65 3.46 0.73 8.46
CA ILE A 65 3.84 0.66 7.05
C ILE A 65 2.60 0.73 6.17
N LEU A 66 2.66 1.55 5.10
CA LEU A 66 1.59 1.75 4.13
C LEU A 66 1.97 1.05 2.82
N ILE A 67 1.15 0.09 2.39
CA ILE A 67 1.42 -0.83 1.27
C ILE A 67 0.48 -0.46 0.12
N HIS A 68 1.05 0.10 -0.95
CA HIS A 68 0.26 0.57 -2.08
C HIS A 68 -0.33 -0.54 -2.95
N GLY A 69 -1.38 -0.18 -3.67
CA GLY A 69 -2.10 -1.03 -4.62
C GLY A 69 -1.48 -1.06 -6.02
N GLY A 70 -2.32 -1.37 -6.96
CA GLY A 70 -2.03 -1.69 -8.34
C GLY A 70 -2.33 -3.16 -8.60
N PRO A 71 -1.32 -4.04 -8.83
CA PRO A 71 0.14 -3.88 -8.68
C PRO A 71 0.74 -2.80 -9.58
N GLY A 72 1.94 -2.32 -9.22
CA GLY A 72 2.62 -1.27 -10.00
C GLY A 72 2.20 0.18 -9.66
N GLY A 73 1.37 0.37 -8.63
CA GLY A 73 1.06 1.69 -8.07
C GLY A 73 2.24 2.34 -7.36
N THR A 74 1.96 3.37 -6.54
CA THR A 74 2.98 4.08 -5.77
C THR A 74 2.47 4.50 -4.40
N HIS A 75 3.41 4.86 -3.49
CA HIS A 75 3.11 5.43 -2.18
C HIS A 75 2.31 6.75 -2.24
N LEU A 76 2.22 7.41 -3.38
CA LEU A 76 1.57 8.73 -3.51
C LEU A 76 0.09 8.74 -3.11
N GLY A 77 -0.58 7.59 -3.17
CA GLY A 77 -1.96 7.43 -2.70
C GLY A 77 -2.16 7.65 -1.20
N PHE A 78 -1.07 7.56 -0.42
CA PHE A 78 -1.11 7.69 1.04
C PHE A 78 -0.65 9.05 1.56
N GLY A 79 -0.40 10.02 0.69
CA GLY A 79 0.17 11.30 1.11
C GLY A 79 -0.64 12.03 2.20
N THR A 80 -1.95 11.86 2.24
CA THR A 80 -2.83 12.43 3.27
C THR A 80 -2.68 11.77 4.64
N LEU A 81 -2.13 10.55 4.71
CA LEU A 81 -1.92 9.82 5.96
C LEU A 81 -0.55 10.13 6.61
N LEU A 82 0.25 10.99 6.02
CA LEU A 82 1.52 11.43 6.61
C LEU A 82 1.31 12.19 7.92
N SER A 83 0.12 12.76 8.15
CA SER A 83 -0.29 13.37 9.43
C SER A 83 -0.24 12.40 10.61
N LEU A 84 -0.35 11.09 10.39
CA LEU A 84 -0.18 10.06 11.43
C LEU A 84 1.22 10.09 12.07
N ALA A 85 2.19 10.77 11.44
CA ALA A 85 3.55 10.91 11.94
C ALA A 85 3.68 11.84 13.18
N ASP A 86 2.60 12.47 13.59
CA ASP A 86 2.50 13.20 14.86
C ASP A 86 2.51 12.28 16.09
N GLN A 87 2.16 10.99 15.94
CA GLN A 87 2.07 10.02 17.02
C GLN A 87 3.03 8.82 16.85
N ARG A 88 3.25 8.38 15.62
CA ARG A 88 3.99 7.16 15.31
C ARG A 88 4.84 7.29 14.05
N PRO A 89 5.94 6.55 13.90
CA PRO A 89 6.65 6.51 12.63
C PRO A 89 5.75 5.98 11.52
N VAL A 90 5.65 6.73 10.42
CA VAL A 90 4.95 6.34 9.19
C VAL A 90 5.96 5.97 8.13
N ILE A 91 5.88 4.74 7.65
CA ILE A 91 6.76 4.16 6.66
C ILE A 91 6.01 4.04 5.34
N LEU A 92 6.50 4.73 4.32
CA LEU A 92 6.06 4.62 2.94
C LEU A 92 7.14 3.94 2.12
N TYR A 93 6.76 3.13 1.15
CA TYR A 93 7.71 2.58 0.19
C TYR A 93 7.05 2.39 -1.17
N ASP A 94 7.86 2.31 -2.20
CA ASP A 94 7.43 1.83 -3.50
C ASP A 94 7.92 0.40 -3.70
N GLN A 95 7.04 -0.50 -4.12
CA GLN A 95 7.39 -1.87 -4.48
C GLN A 95 8.39 -1.86 -5.64
N LEU A 96 9.20 -2.90 -5.80
CA LEU A 96 10.14 -3.01 -6.92
C LEU A 96 9.39 -2.85 -8.25
N ASP A 97 10.00 -2.18 -9.21
CA ASP A 97 9.39 -1.78 -10.47
C ASP A 97 8.28 -0.72 -10.35
N SER A 98 8.20 -0.02 -9.21
CA SER A 98 7.23 1.07 -8.98
C SER A 98 7.92 2.35 -8.51
N GLY A 99 7.34 3.50 -8.88
CA GLY A 99 7.67 4.83 -8.36
C GLY A 99 9.14 5.14 -8.26
N MET A 100 9.64 5.33 -7.05
CA MET A 100 11.02 5.69 -6.72
C MET A 100 11.97 4.49 -6.60
N SER A 101 11.46 3.24 -6.57
CA SER A 101 12.27 2.02 -6.45
C SER A 101 13.06 1.73 -7.73
N ASP A 102 13.97 0.73 -7.69
CA ASP A 102 14.64 0.26 -8.88
C ASP A 102 13.64 -0.37 -9.85
N HIS A 103 13.91 -0.26 -11.14
CA HIS A 103 13.06 -0.76 -12.22
C HIS A 103 13.82 -1.76 -13.09
N PRO A 104 14.09 -2.99 -12.61
CA PRO A 104 14.73 -4.02 -13.42
C PRO A 104 13.88 -4.46 -14.61
N GLY A 105 12.54 -4.36 -14.53
CA GLY A 105 11.63 -4.76 -15.60
C GLY A 105 11.63 -6.26 -15.86
N ASP A 106 11.97 -7.08 -14.85
CA ASP A 106 12.01 -8.54 -14.98
C ASP A 106 10.73 -9.17 -14.42
N PRO A 107 9.85 -9.76 -15.26
CA PRO A 107 8.62 -10.41 -14.81
C PRO A 107 8.85 -11.56 -13.82
N ALA A 108 10.06 -12.11 -13.73
CA ALA A 108 10.39 -13.12 -12.72
C ALA A 108 10.27 -12.59 -11.29
N ASN A 109 10.39 -11.26 -11.10
CA ASN A 109 10.22 -10.57 -9.84
C ASN A 109 8.75 -10.29 -9.48
N TRP A 110 7.81 -10.39 -10.42
CA TRP A 110 6.42 -9.99 -10.22
C TRP A 110 5.58 -11.13 -9.65
N LYS A 111 5.87 -11.51 -8.41
CA LYS A 111 5.23 -12.62 -7.69
C LYS A 111 4.79 -12.16 -6.30
N PRO A 112 3.58 -12.52 -5.84
CA PRO A 112 3.07 -12.12 -4.52
C PRO A 112 4.07 -12.38 -3.38
N ALA A 113 4.60 -13.59 -3.28
CA ALA A 113 5.52 -13.98 -2.22
C ALA A 113 6.80 -13.11 -2.17
N ARG A 114 7.28 -12.63 -3.33
CA ARG A 114 8.44 -11.73 -3.38
C ARG A 114 8.10 -10.35 -2.84
N PHE A 115 6.92 -9.80 -3.15
CA PHE A 115 6.46 -8.53 -2.58
C PHE A 115 6.23 -8.63 -1.06
N VAL A 116 5.78 -9.78 -0.57
CA VAL A 116 5.71 -10.03 0.89
C VAL A 116 7.11 -10.07 1.51
N ALA A 117 8.10 -10.67 0.83
CA ALA A 117 9.48 -10.70 1.29
C ALA A 117 10.13 -9.29 1.32
N GLU A 118 9.70 -8.35 0.46
CA GLU A 118 10.13 -6.94 0.53
C GLU A 118 9.76 -6.32 1.88
N LEU A 119 8.53 -6.54 2.37
CA LEU A 119 8.08 -6.00 3.65
C LEU A 119 8.99 -6.47 4.79
N GLU A 120 9.29 -7.76 4.84
CA GLU A 120 10.17 -8.30 5.87
C GLU A 120 11.62 -7.77 5.75
N ALA A 121 12.12 -7.56 4.53
CA ALA A 121 13.43 -6.94 4.30
C ALA A 121 13.44 -5.48 4.78
N ILE A 122 12.38 -4.72 4.54
CA ILE A 122 12.21 -3.34 5.01
C ILE A 122 12.18 -3.31 6.54
N ARG A 123 11.36 -4.15 7.17
CA ARG A 123 11.25 -4.23 8.62
C ARG A 123 12.61 -4.46 9.28
N LYS A 124 13.34 -5.46 8.80
CA LYS A 124 14.69 -5.81 9.31
C LYS A 124 15.69 -4.69 9.10
N ALA A 125 15.71 -4.08 7.93
CA ALA A 125 16.65 -3.02 7.60
C ALA A 125 16.43 -1.75 8.45
N LEU A 126 15.17 -1.45 8.82
CA LEU A 126 14.81 -0.34 9.68
C LEU A 126 14.92 -0.67 11.17
N GLY A 127 15.19 -1.93 11.55
CA GLY A 127 15.23 -2.35 12.95
C GLY A 127 13.87 -2.29 13.66
N VAL A 128 12.77 -2.39 12.92
CA VAL A 128 11.41 -2.41 13.47
C VAL A 128 11.12 -3.80 14.02
N GLU A 129 10.76 -3.92 15.29
CA GLU A 129 10.40 -5.20 15.88
C GLU A 129 9.01 -5.64 15.43
N ARG A 130 8.04 -4.74 15.53
CA ARG A 130 6.63 -4.96 15.20
C ARG A 130 6.02 -3.67 14.64
N TRP A 131 5.09 -3.80 13.73
CA TRP A 131 4.39 -2.66 13.12
C TRP A 131 2.93 -2.94 12.83
N HIS A 132 2.15 -1.88 12.62
CA HIS A 132 0.86 -1.98 11.95
C HIS A 132 1.10 -2.05 10.44
N VAL A 133 0.33 -2.88 9.75
CA VAL A 133 0.37 -2.95 8.28
C VAL A 133 -0.96 -2.47 7.72
N ILE A 134 -0.91 -1.45 6.87
CA ILE A 134 -2.09 -0.92 6.17
C ILE A 134 -1.86 -1.14 4.68
N GLY A 135 -2.59 -2.07 4.10
CA GLY A 135 -2.54 -2.35 2.67
C GLY A 135 -3.80 -1.85 1.96
N HIS A 136 -3.64 -1.21 0.81
CA HIS A 136 -4.75 -0.72 0.01
C HIS A 136 -4.83 -1.45 -1.33
N SER A 137 -6.04 -1.89 -1.74
CA SER A 137 -6.24 -2.60 -3.00
C SER A 137 -5.36 -3.86 -3.05
N TRP A 138 -4.57 -4.07 -4.09
CA TRP A 138 -3.52 -5.09 -4.15
C TRP A 138 -2.68 -5.17 -2.86
N GLY A 139 -2.33 -4.02 -2.28
CA GLY A 139 -1.59 -3.96 -1.02
C GLY A 139 -2.33 -4.62 0.16
N SER A 140 -3.66 -4.75 0.12
CA SER A 140 -4.42 -5.44 1.17
C SER A 140 -4.18 -6.96 1.16
N ALA A 141 -4.00 -7.56 -0.02
CA ALA A 141 -3.60 -8.95 -0.14
C ALA A 141 -2.20 -9.17 0.45
N LEU A 142 -1.25 -8.28 0.13
CA LEU A 142 0.11 -8.34 0.69
C LEU A 142 0.10 -8.15 2.22
N ALA A 143 -0.75 -7.26 2.75
CA ALA A 143 -0.91 -7.07 4.19
C ALA A 143 -1.43 -8.33 4.89
N LEU A 144 -2.41 -9.02 4.29
CA LEU A 144 -2.94 -10.29 4.82
C LEU A 144 -1.90 -11.41 4.75
N GLU A 145 -1.22 -11.58 3.61
CA GLU A 145 -0.15 -12.58 3.47
C GLU A 145 0.98 -12.33 4.48
N TYR A 146 1.38 -11.06 4.65
CA TYR A 146 2.39 -10.68 5.63
C TYR A 146 1.95 -10.99 7.06
N ALA A 147 0.73 -10.59 7.45
CA ALA A 147 0.19 -10.85 8.78
C ALA A 147 0.08 -12.36 9.10
N ALA A 148 -0.24 -13.17 8.09
CA ALA A 148 -0.31 -14.62 8.23
C ALA A 148 1.07 -15.29 8.31
N ALA A 149 2.08 -14.72 7.63
CA ALA A 149 3.45 -15.25 7.59
C ALA A 149 4.29 -14.79 8.79
N TYR A 150 4.04 -13.57 9.32
CA TYR A 150 4.80 -12.92 10.39
C TYR A 150 3.88 -12.36 11.48
N PRO A 151 3.05 -13.21 12.14
CA PRO A 151 2.09 -12.75 13.15
C PRO A 151 2.75 -12.08 14.37
N GLU A 152 3.99 -12.48 14.71
CA GLU A 152 4.77 -11.91 15.82
C GLU A 152 5.26 -10.47 15.50
N HIS A 153 5.45 -10.15 14.23
CA HIS A 153 5.87 -8.82 13.76
C HIS A 153 4.69 -7.93 13.35
N THR A 154 3.46 -8.44 13.43
CA THR A 154 2.25 -7.71 13.07
C THR A 154 1.48 -7.28 14.31
N ALA A 155 1.44 -5.98 14.58
CA ALA A 155 0.62 -5.40 15.65
C ALA A 155 -0.85 -5.44 15.29
N SER A 156 -1.19 -5.00 14.08
CA SER A 156 -2.51 -5.19 13.44
C SER A 156 -2.38 -5.06 11.91
N ALA A 157 -3.41 -5.54 11.21
CA ALA A 157 -3.52 -5.42 9.76
C ALA A 157 -4.81 -4.68 9.39
N VAL A 158 -4.69 -3.67 8.52
CA VAL A 158 -5.83 -3.00 7.89
C VAL A 158 -5.86 -3.37 6.41
N LEU A 159 -6.96 -3.99 6.00
CA LEU A 159 -7.24 -4.41 4.64
C LEU A 159 -8.18 -3.37 4.00
N SER A 160 -7.56 -2.38 3.36
CA SER A 160 -8.22 -1.17 2.84
C SER A 160 -8.52 -1.31 1.35
N GLY A 161 -9.74 -0.94 0.88
CA GLY A 161 -10.13 -1.16 -0.51
C GLY A 161 -9.89 -2.63 -0.90
N THR A 162 -10.49 -3.54 -0.19
CA THR A 162 -10.04 -4.92 0.01
C THR A 162 -10.05 -5.77 -1.26
N PHE A 163 -8.87 -6.22 -1.70
CA PHE A 163 -8.66 -7.22 -2.73
C PHE A 163 -7.97 -8.45 -2.13
N LEU A 164 -8.67 -9.58 -2.05
CA LEU A 164 -8.12 -10.86 -1.53
C LEU A 164 -8.33 -12.02 -2.49
N SER A 165 -9.24 -11.89 -3.44
CA SER A 165 -9.59 -12.94 -4.40
C SER A 165 -9.99 -12.34 -5.73
N THR A 166 -9.33 -12.76 -6.78
CA THR A 166 -9.64 -12.31 -8.15
C THR A 166 -11.05 -12.66 -8.56
N SER A 167 -11.54 -13.85 -8.20
CA SER A 167 -12.91 -14.24 -8.55
C SER A 167 -13.97 -13.37 -7.87
N HIS A 168 -13.76 -12.98 -6.61
CA HIS A 168 -14.65 -12.06 -5.89
C HIS A 168 -14.60 -10.66 -6.48
N TRP A 169 -13.39 -10.15 -6.80
CA TRP A 169 -13.22 -8.85 -7.43
C TRP A 169 -13.94 -8.74 -8.77
N ILE A 170 -13.67 -9.69 -9.67
CA ILE A 170 -14.32 -9.73 -11.00
C ILE A 170 -15.84 -9.86 -10.88
N THR A 171 -16.34 -10.69 -9.96
CA THR A 171 -17.77 -10.80 -9.70
C THR A 171 -18.34 -9.47 -9.22
N GLY A 172 -17.67 -8.83 -8.28
CA GLY A 172 -18.06 -7.54 -7.70
C GLY A 172 -18.12 -6.43 -8.74
N THR A 173 -17.04 -6.22 -9.50
CA THR A 173 -16.97 -5.18 -10.54
C THR A 173 -18.01 -5.40 -11.63
N ASN A 174 -18.24 -6.67 -12.04
CA ASN A 174 -19.30 -7.00 -13.01
C ASN A 174 -20.72 -6.79 -12.48
N LEU A 175 -20.93 -6.86 -11.16
CA LEU A 175 -22.21 -6.45 -10.55
C LEU A 175 -22.37 -4.93 -10.59
N LEU A 176 -21.33 -4.16 -10.26
CA LEU A 176 -21.34 -2.69 -10.29
C LEU A 176 -21.57 -2.13 -11.71
N ILE A 177 -21.10 -2.80 -12.75
CA ILE A 177 -21.40 -2.41 -14.14
C ILE A 177 -22.92 -2.35 -14.39
N ARG A 178 -23.73 -3.17 -13.71
CA ARG A 178 -25.19 -3.19 -13.87
C ARG A 178 -25.87 -1.95 -13.27
N ASP A 179 -25.20 -1.26 -12.37
CA ASP A 179 -25.71 -0.06 -11.70
C ASP A 179 -25.38 1.22 -12.48
N LEU A 180 -24.60 1.11 -13.57
CA LEU A 180 -24.32 2.18 -14.51
C LEU A 180 -25.47 2.37 -15.51
N PRO A 181 -25.55 3.53 -16.22
CA PRO A 181 -26.48 3.71 -17.33
C PRO A 181 -26.40 2.55 -18.35
N ASP A 182 -27.55 2.13 -18.88
CA ASP A 182 -27.65 0.91 -19.71
C ASP A 182 -26.70 0.93 -20.91
N ASP A 183 -26.53 2.06 -21.57
CA ASP A 183 -25.64 2.25 -22.70
C ASP A 183 -24.15 2.12 -22.31
N VAL A 184 -23.76 2.68 -21.16
CA VAL A 184 -22.41 2.53 -20.60
C VAL A 184 -22.14 1.08 -20.23
N ALA A 185 -23.07 0.44 -19.53
CA ALA A 185 -22.96 -0.96 -19.15
C ALA A 185 -22.86 -1.90 -20.35
N ALA A 186 -23.66 -1.64 -21.40
CA ALA A 186 -23.59 -2.42 -22.66
C ALA A 186 -22.26 -2.21 -23.38
N THR A 187 -21.75 -0.99 -23.39
CA THR A 187 -20.46 -0.66 -24.00
C THR A 187 -19.30 -1.37 -23.29
N ILE A 188 -19.23 -1.32 -21.95
CA ILE A 188 -18.19 -2.04 -21.18
C ILE A 188 -18.25 -3.53 -21.50
N ARG A 189 -19.42 -4.16 -21.49
CA ARG A 189 -19.56 -5.59 -21.81
C ARG A 189 -19.09 -5.91 -23.24
N ALA A 190 -19.36 -5.03 -24.22
CA ALA A 190 -18.86 -5.19 -25.59
C ALA A 190 -17.33 -5.09 -25.64
N CYS A 191 -16.73 -4.16 -24.88
CA CYS A 191 -15.29 -3.96 -24.81
C CYS A 191 -14.54 -5.15 -24.18
N GLU A 192 -15.17 -5.83 -23.24
CA GLU A 192 -14.62 -7.05 -22.62
C GLU A 192 -14.95 -8.34 -23.39
N GLY A 193 -15.68 -8.22 -24.48
CA GLY A 193 -16.06 -9.34 -25.34
C GLY A 193 -14.93 -9.83 -26.27
N PRO A 194 -15.18 -10.91 -27.03
CA PRO A 194 -14.17 -11.49 -27.91
C PRO A 194 -13.82 -10.62 -29.13
N THR A 195 -14.67 -9.65 -29.47
CA THR A 195 -14.46 -8.72 -30.57
C THR A 195 -14.75 -7.30 -30.08
N PRO A 196 -13.82 -6.71 -29.30
CA PRO A 196 -14.02 -5.40 -28.71
C PRO A 196 -14.14 -4.32 -29.79
N PRO A 197 -14.95 -3.29 -29.57
CA PRO A 197 -14.94 -2.06 -30.35
C PRO A 197 -13.59 -1.35 -30.33
N ALA A 198 -13.46 -0.28 -31.12
CA ALA A 198 -12.28 0.58 -31.06
C ALA A 198 -12.10 1.19 -29.67
N ILE A 199 -10.84 1.45 -29.30
CA ILE A 199 -10.49 1.94 -27.95
C ILE A 199 -11.20 3.26 -27.61
N GLU A 200 -11.42 4.13 -28.59
CA GLU A 200 -12.10 5.41 -28.46
C GLU A 200 -13.57 5.26 -28.03
N VAL A 201 -14.18 4.10 -28.25
CA VAL A 201 -15.51 3.74 -27.76
C VAL A 201 -15.46 3.19 -26.36
N CYS A 202 -14.40 2.42 -26.04
CA CYS A 202 -14.25 1.74 -24.76
C CYS A 202 -13.79 2.68 -23.63
N GLU A 203 -12.84 3.57 -23.90
CA GLU A 203 -12.27 4.48 -22.89
C GLU A 203 -13.31 5.31 -22.15
N PRO A 204 -14.29 5.99 -22.82
CA PRO A 204 -15.29 6.77 -22.09
C PRO A 204 -16.20 5.93 -21.17
N ALA A 205 -16.53 4.71 -21.59
CA ALA A 205 -17.36 3.82 -20.78
C ALA A 205 -16.59 3.28 -19.57
N THR A 206 -15.31 2.92 -19.73
CA THR A 206 -14.41 2.53 -18.64
C THR A 206 -14.19 3.69 -17.67
N ALA A 207 -13.99 4.91 -18.18
CA ALA A 207 -13.85 6.11 -17.36
C ALA A 207 -15.10 6.37 -16.53
N ALA A 208 -16.29 6.16 -17.06
CA ALA A 208 -17.54 6.32 -16.31
C ALA A 208 -17.64 5.34 -15.12
N PHE A 209 -17.14 4.11 -15.26
CA PHE A 209 -17.01 3.16 -14.15
C PHE A 209 -16.01 3.67 -13.10
N TYR A 210 -14.84 4.12 -13.53
CA TYR A 210 -13.83 4.62 -12.62
C TYR A 210 -14.28 5.88 -11.87
N ASP A 211 -14.98 6.78 -12.54
CA ASP A 211 -15.57 7.98 -11.91
C ASP A 211 -16.62 7.63 -10.86
N ALA A 212 -17.33 6.52 -11.03
CA ALA A 212 -18.32 6.07 -10.07
C ALA A 212 -17.72 5.35 -8.86
N TYR A 213 -16.71 4.48 -9.06
CA TYR A 213 -16.29 3.48 -8.07
C TYR A 213 -14.81 3.48 -7.71
N ASN A 214 -13.92 3.99 -8.59
CA ASN A 214 -12.48 3.98 -8.35
C ASN A 214 -11.94 5.33 -7.85
N GLY A 215 -12.40 6.44 -8.46
CA GLY A 215 -11.94 7.78 -8.08
C GLY A 215 -12.96 8.85 -8.43
N ARG A 216 -13.78 9.22 -7.46
CA ARG A 216 -14.90 10.18 -7.68
C ARG A 216 -14.41 11.57 -8.07
N PRO A 217 -15.11 12.26 -8.98
CA PRO A 217 -14.72 13.59 -9.45
C PRO A 217 -14.89 14.69 -8.39
N ASP A 218 -15.73 14.45 -7.34
CA ASP A 218 -15.98 15.40 -6.24
C ASP A 218 -14.89 15.38 -5.14
N ARG A 219 -13.77 14.71 -5.40
CA ARG A 219 -12.64 14.70 -4.47
C ARG A 219 -12.01 16.09 -4.30
N PRO A 220 -11.43 16.40 -3.13
CA PRO A 220 -10.69 17.63 -2.92
C PRO A 220 -9.56 17.80 -3.93
N ALA A 221 -9.40 19.03 -4.43
CA ALA A 221 -8.24 19.35 -5.28
C ALA A 221 -6.94 19.14 -4.48
N PRO A 222 -5.87 18.61 -5.08
CA PRO A 222 -4.60 18.46 -4.40
C PRO A 222 -4.05 19.84 -4.01
N THR A 223 -3.57 19.93 -2.76
CA THR A 223 -2.93 21.17 -2.27
C THR A 223 -1.60 21.42 -2.99
N SER A 224 -1.08 22.67 -2.91
CA SER A 224 0.25 22.99 -3.46
C SER A 224 1.35 22.12 -2.84
N VAL A 225 1.24 21.78 -1.56
CA VAL A 225 2.16 20.86 -0.86
C VAL A 225 2.10 19.46 -1.48
N MET A 226 0.90 18.93 -1.72
CA MET A 226 0.72 17.63 -2.38
C MET A 226 1.25 17.62 -3.82
N LEU A 227 1.08 18.70 -4.56
CA LEU A 227 1.63 18.82 -5.92
C LEU A 227 3.17 18.82 -5.91
N ALA A 228 3.78 19.62 -5.01
CA ALA A 228 5.23 19.63 -4.82
C ALA A 228 5.77 18.27 -4.37
N TYR A 229 5.05 17.61 -3.47
CA TYR A 229 5.37 16.25 -3.04
C TYR A 229 5.37 15.25 -4.21
N ARG A 230 4.30 15.24 -5.02
CA ARG A 230 4.20 14.38 -6.22
C ARG A 230 5.31 14.69 -7.24
N GLN A 231 5.65 15.95 -7.42
CA GLN A 231 6.74 16.34 -8.30
C GLN A 231 8.09 15.80 -7.81
N ARG A 232 8.32 15.84 -6.50
CA ARG A 232 9.59 15.40 -5.90
C ARG A 232 9.71 13.88 -5.81
N TYR A 233 8.64 13.19 -5.43
CA TYR A 233 8.64 11.77 -5.07
C TYR A 233 7.84 10.87 -6.03
N GLY A 234 7.39 11.38 -7.16
CA GLY A 234 6.62 10.61 -8.14
C GLY A 234 7.41 9.51 -8.84
N GLY A 235 8.74 9.65 -8.89
CA GLY A 235 9.60 8.69 -9.56
C GLY A 235 9.17 8.44 -11.01
N LYS A 236 9.11 7.16 -11.40
CA LYS A 236 8.56 6.73 -12.70
C LYS A 236 7.03 6.61 -12.71
N GLY A 237 6.38 6.84 -11.54
CA GLY A 237 4.93 6.73 -11.40
C GLY A 237 4.40 5.30 -11.42
N PHE A 238 3.17 5.16 -11.91
CA PHE A 238 2.52 3.87 -12.10
C PHE A 238 3.21 3.07 -13.21
N ASN A 239 3.34 1.75 -13.01
CA ASN A 239 3.94 0.84 -13.99
C ASN A 239 2.86 0.02 -14.71
N PRO A 240 2.43 0.42 -15.91
CA PRO A 240 1.39 -0.28 -16.66
C PRO A 240 1.82 -1.65 -17.17
N GLU A 241 3.12 -1.88 -17.42
CA GLU A 241 3.62 -3.18 -17.88
C GLU A 241 3.49 -4.22 -16.77
N LEU A 242 3.92 -3.87 -15.54
CA LEU A 242 3.76 -4.72 -14.36
C LEU A 242 2.27 -4.99 -14.11
N TYR A 243 1.42 -3.95 -14.12
CA TYR A 243 -0.02 -4.08 -13.92
C TYR A 243 -0.65 -5.03 -14.92
N ASN A 244 -0.43 -4.80 -16.22
CA ASN A 244 -1.00 -5.63 -17.28
C ASN A 244 -0.50 -7.08 -17.24
N THR A 245 0.76 -7.31 -16.85
CA THR A 245 1.33 -8.65 -16.75
C THR A 245 0.77 -9.43 -15.56
N MET A 246 0.57 -8.75 -14.43
CA MET A 246 0.03 -9.41 -13.24
C MET A 246 -1.51 -9.48 -13.24
N TRP A 247 -2.19 -8.39 -13.57
CA TRP A 247 -3.65 -8.28 -13.55
C TRP A 247 -4.26 -8.41 -14.96
N GLY A 248 -4.09 -7.41 -15.77
CA GLY A 248 -4.71 -7.27 -17.08
C GLY A 248 -5.04 -5.81 -17.41
N PRO A 249 -5.68 -5.53 -18.55
CA PRO A 249 -5.88 -4.16 -19.02
C PRO A 249 -6.99 -3.39 -18.31
N THR A 250 -7.93 -4.08 -17.64
CA THR A 250 -9.11 -3.46 -17.01
C THR A 250 -9.44 -4.16 -15.69
N GLU A 251 -10.21 -3.48 -14.81
CA GLU A 251 -10.70 -4.05 -13.56
C GLU A 251 -11.78 -5.13 -13.77
N PHE A 252 -12.25 -5.33 -14.98
CA PHE A 252 -13.38 -6.22 -15.30
C PHE A 252 -12.94 -7.64 -15.67
N ARG A 253 -11.66 -7.81 -16.01
CA ARG A 253 -11.12 -9.10 -16.46
C ARG A 253 -9.66 -9.25 -16.10
N ALA A 254 -9.37 -10.17 -15.19
CA ALA A 254 -8.01 -10.57 -14.90
C ALA A 254 -7.51 -11.58 -15.95
N SER A 255 -6.49 -11.20 -16.71
CA SER A 255 -5.85 -12.04 -17.73
C SER A 255 -4.37 -12.31 -17.45
N GLY A 256 -3.81 -11.67 -16.43
CA GLY A 256 -2.42 -11.81 -16.01
C GLY A 256 -2.18 -12.96 -15.03
N SER A 257 -1.02 -12.94 -14.40
CA SER A 257 -0.59 -14.01 -13.47
C SER A 257 -1.47 -14.10 -12.21
N LEU A 258 -2.25 -13.05 -11.89
CA LEU A 258 -3.22 -13.03 -10.78
C LEU A 258 -4.60 -13.57 -11.17
N ALA A 259 -4.83 -14.08 -12.38
CA ALA A 259 -6.16 -14.54 -12.82
C ALA A 259 -6.81 -15.60 -11.90
N GLY A 260 -6.00 -16.43 -11.24
CA GLY A 260 -6.47 -17.43 -10.26
C GLY A 260 -6.05 -17.14 -8.82
N TYR A 261 -5.63 -15.91 -8.54
CA TYR A 261 -5.13 -15.54 -7.21
C TYR A 261 -6.27 -15.45 -6.19
N ASP A 262 -6.06 -16.12 -5.06
CA ASP A 262 -7.00 -16.13 -3.93
C ASP A 262 -6.25 -16.39 -2.63
N VAL A 263 -6.24 -15.43 -1.75
CA VAL A 263 -5.63 -15.53 -0.40
C VAL A 263 -6.67 -15.44 0.71
N SER A 264 -7.97 -15.42 0.38
CA SER A 264 -9.05 -15.30 1.36
C SER A 264 -9.03 -16.41 2.42
N GLY A 265 -8.53 -17.59 2.07
CA GLY A 265 -8.34 -18.70 3.03
C GLY A 265 -7.36 -18.38 4.18
N LEU A 266 -6.50 -17.38 4.03
CA LEU A 266 -5.60 -16.93 5.11
C LEU A 266 -6.34 -16.20 6.23
N LEU A 267 -7.55 -15.68 5.98
CA LEU A 267 -8.39 -15.01 6.98
C LEU A 267 -8.68 -15.92 8.19
N ALA A 268 -8.82 -17.21 7.97
CA ALA A 268 -9.00 -18.19 9.06
C ALA A 268 -7.71 -18.47 9.87
N ARG A 269 -6.54 -17.95 9.43
CA ARG A 269 -5.24 -18.20 10.05
C ARG A 269 -4.69 -17.00 10.82
N VAL A 270 -5.31 -15.83 10.68
CA VAL A 270 -4.93 -14.62 11.40
C VAL A 270 -5.81 -14.41 12.62
N ASP A 271 -5.29 -13.69 13.61
CA ASP A 271 -6.09 -13.22 14.75
C ASP A 271 -7.04 -12.12 14.28
N GLY A 272 -8.32 -12.44 14.15
CA GLY A 272 -9.33 -11.48 13.70
C GLY A 272 -9.41 -10.23 14.57
N ALA A 273 -9.11 -10.33 15.87
CA ALA A 273 -9.07 -9.15 16.74
C ALA A 273 -7.99 -8.13 16.34
N LYS A 274 -7.06 -8.52 15.47
CA LYS A 274 -6.01 -7.66 14.90
C LYS A 274 -6.28 -7.26 13.46
N VAL A 275 -7.44 -7.61 12.89
CA VAL A 275 -7.78 -7.33 11.49
C VAL A 275 -8.92 -6.32 11.40
N MET A 276 -8.76 -5.33 10.55
CA MET A 276 -9.80 -4.37 10.19
C MET A 276 -9.92 -4.27 8.68
N PHE A 277 -11.16 -4.34 8.20
CA PHE A 277 -11.51 -4.03 6.82
C PHE A 277 -11.95 -2.56 6.74
N VAL A 278 -11.48 -1.83 5.72
CA VAL A 278 -11.91 -0.45 5.48
C VAL A 278 -12.20 -0.28 3.99
N ILE A 279 -13.39 0.20 3.65
CA ILE A 279 -13.80 0.41 2.27
C ILE A 279 -14.57 1.72 2.11
N GLY A 280 -14.59 2.28 0.91
CA GLY A 280 -15.46 3.38 0.56
C GLY A 280 -16.92 2.92 0.41
N GLN A 281 -17.87 3.83 0.63
CA GLN A 281 -19.30 3.54 0.41
C GLN A 281 -19.60 3.16 -1.06
N TYR A 282 -18.86 3.73 -1.99
CA TYR A 282 -18.98 3.52 -3.44
C TYR A 282 -17.73 2.81 -4.01
N ASP A 283 -17.07 2.00 -3.20
CA ASP A 283 -15.84 1.30 -3.59
C ASP A 283 -16.11 0.20 -4.63
N GLU A 284 -15.22 0.03 -5.57
CA GLU A 284 -15.23 -1.13 -6.48
C GLU A 284 -14.97 -2.46 -5.74
N ALA A 285 -14.29 -2.42 -4.57
CA ALA A 285 -14.30 -3.50 -3.57
C ALA A 285 -15.65 -3.47 -2.83
N ARG A 286 -16.62 -4.23 -3.27
CA ARG A 286 -18.01 -4.18 -2.77
C ARG A 286 -18.12 -4.50 -1.28
N ILE A 287 -19.06 -3.80 -0.60
CA ILE A 287 -19.34 -4.00 0.84
C ILE A 287 -19.76 -5.43 1.13
N ASP A 288 -20.64 -6.03 0.31
CA ASP A 288 -21.10 -7.40 0.48
C ASP A 288 -19.97 -8.43 0.37
N THR A 289 -19.05 -8.26 -0.59
CA THR A 289 -17.83 -9.10 -0.68
C THR A 289 -16.98 -9.00 0.58
N VAL A 290 -16.82 -7.80 1.13
CA VAL A 290 -16.04 -7.60 2.37
C VAL A 290 -16.77 -8.18 3.58
N GLN A 291 -18.11 -8.16 3.60
CA GLN A 291 -18.90 -8.85 4.63
C GLN A 291 -18.70 -10.37 4.60
N ASP A 292 -18.55 -10.96 3.43
CA ASP A 292 -18.20 -12.38 3.30
C ASP A 292 -16.81 -12.66 3.90
N PHE A 293 -15.82 -11.80 3.64
CA PHE A 293 -14.48 -11.91 4.25
C PHE A 293 -14.52 -11.70 5.77
N LEU A 294 -15.33 -10.74 6.24
CA LEU A 294 -15.52 -10.50 7.67
C LEU A 294 -16.10 -11.76 8.37
N ALA A 295 -17.04 -12.45 7.73
CA ALA A 295 -17.59 -13.70 8.25
C ALA A 295 -16.55 -14.83 8.39
N LEU A 296 -15.49 -14.81 7.56
CA LEU A 296 -14.37 -15.74 7.65
C LEU A 296 -13.33 -15.35 8.72
N THR A 297 -13.47 -14.17 9.35
CA THR A 297 -12.47 -13.60 10.25
C THR A 297 -13.11 -13.19 11.59
N PRO A 298 -13.54 -14.15 12.44
CA PRO A 298 -14.18 -13.83 13.71
C PRO A 298 -13.36 -12.86 14.56
N GLY A 299 -13.98 -11.79 15.02
CA GLY A 299 -13.33 -10.73 15.81
C GLY A 299 -12.78 -9.56 14.98
N ALA A 300 -12.77 -9.65 13.66
CA ALA A 300 -12.40 -8.53 12.78
C ALA A 300 -13.49 -7.43 12.78
N GLU A 301 -13.06 -6.21 12.46
CA GLU A 301 -13.94 -5.04 12.35
C GLU A 301 -14.07 -4.59 10.89
N LEU A 302 -15.20 -3.95 10.57
CA LEU A 302 -15.43 -3.30 9.27
C LEU A 302 -15.77 -1.84 9.49
N ALA A 303 -15.07 -0.95 8.78
CA ALA A 303 -15.46 0.45 8.65
C ALA A 303 -15.77 0.79 7.19
N VAL A 304 -16.81 1.58 7.00
CA VAL A 304 -17.20 2.11 5.68
C VAL A 304 -16.99 3.62 5.71
N VAL A 305 -16.25 4.15 4.73
CA VAL A 305 -15.99 5.59 4.60
C VAL A 305 -17.14 6.22 3.81
N PRO A 306 -17.99 7.06 4.43
CA PRO A 306 -19.14 7.66 3.77
C PRO A 306 -18.72 8.55 2.60
N GLY A 307 -19.37 8.40 1.45
CA GLY A 307 -19.12 9.19 0.24
C GLY A 307 -17.78 8.89 -0.45
N GLY A 308 -16.97 7.95 0.04
CA GLY A 308 -15.74 7.54 -0.60
C GLY A 308 -15.93 6.44 -1.64
N SER A 309 -15.12 6.43 -2.68
CA SER A 309 -14.93 5.33 -3.62
C SER A 309 -13.68 4.51 -3.25
N HIS A 310 -13.11 3.76 -4.18
CA HIS A 310 -11.83 3.07 -3.97
C HIS A 310 -10.70 4.03 -3.55
N ALA A 311 -10.71 5.25 -4.07
CA ALA A 311 -9.75 6.30 -3.70
C ALA A 311 -10.12 7.06 -2.39
N PHE A 312 -10.93 6.48 -1.50
CA PHE A 312 -11.47 7.16 -0.31
C PHE A 312 -10.40 7.81 0.59
N ILE A 313 -9.18 7.30 0.63
CA ILE A 313 -8.06 7.88 1.38
C ILE A 313 -7.77 9.31 0.91
N ALA A 314 -7.83 9.55 -0.40
CA ALA A 314 -7.62 10.87 -0.99
C ALA A 314 -8.90 11.71 -1.06
N GLU A 315 -10.07 11.07 -1.12
CA GLU A 315 -11.37 11.73 -1.25
C GLU A 315 -11.94 12.20 0.08
N ARG A 316 -11.69 11.45 1.13
CA ARG A 316 -12.20 11.66 2.50
C ARG A 316 -11.06 11.53 3.52
N PRO A 317 -9.98 12.33 3.38
CA PRO A 317 -8.73 12.12 4.11
C PRO A 317 -8.91 12.18 5.62
N GLU A 318 -9.71 13.12 6.14
CA GLU A 318 -9.94 13.27 7.57
C GLU A 318 -10.67 12.06 8.17
N VAL A 319 -11.65 11.50 7.43
CA VAL A 319 -12.40 10.32 7.87
C VAL A 319 -11.51 9.09 7.83
N ALA A 320 -10.76 8.90 6.76
CA ALA A 320 -9.84 7.77 6.62
C ALA A 320 -8.76 7.80 7.69
N GLU A 321 -8.13 8.96 7.91
CA GLU A 321 -7.12 9.13 8.96
C GLU A 321 -7.68 8.83 10.35
N ALA A 322 -8.87 9.37 10.69
CA ALA A 322 -9.49 9.14 11.99
C ALA A 322 -9.77 7.65 12.25
N ILE A 323 -10.24 6.91 11.23
CA ILE A 323 -10.49 5.47 11.31
C ILE A 323 -9.18 4.71 11.56
N PHE A 324 -8.13 4.98 10.78
CA PHE A 324 -6.85 4.29 10.93
C PHE A 324 -6.17 4.62 12.26
N ARG A 325 -6.21 5.88 12.69
CA ARG A 325 -5.65 6.35 13.95
C ARG A 325 -6.33 5.69 15.15
N ASP A 326 -7.65 5.73 15.21
CA ASP A 326 -8.43 5.09 16.28
C ASP A 326 -8.13 3.59 16.37
N TRP A 327 -8.14 2.90 15.22
CA TRP A 327 -7.82 1.48 15.17
C TRP A 327 -6.44 1.17 15.76
N MET A 328 -5.39 1.81 15.26
CA MET A 328 -4.03 1.56 15.71
C MET A 328 -3.86 1.87 17.20
N ASN A 329 -4.41 3.00 17.68
CA ASN A 329 -4.34 3.38 19.09
C ASN A 329 -5.02 2.36 20.01
N ARG A 330 -6.18 1.81 19.61
CA ARG A 330 -6.85 0.74 20.36
C ARG A 330 -6.01 -0.54 20.40
N LYS A 331 -5.26 -0.86 19.34
CA LYS A 331 -4.41 -2.06 19.31
C LYS A 331 -3.12 -1.87 20.10
N ASP A 332 -2.56 -0.68 20.13
CA ASP A 332 -1.42 -0.34 20.98
C ASP A 332 -1.81 -0.42 22.46
N ALA A 333 -2.94 0.18 22.86
CA ALA A 333 -3.43 0.13 24.24
C ALA A 333 -3.78 -1.29 24.74
N ALA A 334 -4.12 -2.20 23.84
CA ALA A 334 -4.43 -3.60 24.17
C ALA A 334 -3.19 -4.51 24.24
N ALA A 335 -2.00 -3.99 23.85
CA ALA A 335 -0.76 -4.77 23.88
C ALA A 335 -0.28 -4.97 25.32
N PRO A 336 0.16 -6.19 25.72
CA PRO A 336 0.72 -6.41 27.07
C PRO A 336 1.99 -5.57 27.24
N GLY A 337 2.00 -4.62 28.16
CA GLY A 337 3.18 -3.82 28.53
C GLY A 337 3.08 -2.31 28.33
N HIS A 338 1.89 -1.78 28.00
CA HIS A 338 1.56 -0.35 28.14
C HIS A 338 0.88 -0.06 29.46
#